data_e81902450a74d6151e6484f4f7254cf5
#
_entry.id   e81902450a74d6151e6484f4f7254cf5
#
_cell.length_a   1.000
_cell.length_b   1.000
_cell.length_c   1.000
_cell.angle_alpha   90.00
_cell.angle_beta   90.00
_cell.angle_gamma   90.00
#
_symmetry.space_group_name_H-M   'P 1'
#
loop_
_entity.id
_entity.type
_entity.pdbx_description
1 polymer ?
#
loop_
_entity_poly.entity_id
_entity_poly.type
_entity_poly.pdbx_seq_one_letter_code
_entity_poly.pdbx_strand_id
1 'polypeptide(L)'
;MLKLIPVFLLLLASCSAGNLESRHSSDLESRRIRRIAVLPPADSGPRPRIGTPPGEPRPPDRDPDEILARLLYPALSALPNWQIVSESEVREASQGISDADEATRLRRLGEAVYADAVLVGRMSRYRERVGDEWGAKSPASVSFVLRLVDVRRGDVIWSANFDETQKSLSENIFVIGSIGERGVRWLSADQLANDGVKRAVGQLHQLIARVS
;
A
#
# COMPACT_ATOMS: atom_id res chain seq x y z
N MET A 1 39.69 39.70 21.83
CA MET A 1 39.73 38.23 21.74
C MET A 1 38.33 37.70 21.59
N LEU A 2 37.89 37.47 20.35
CA LEU A 2 36.54 37.05 20.00
C LEU A 2 36.54 35.52 19.83
N LYS A 3 35.88 34.77 20.74
CA LYS A 3 35.79 33.34 20.66
C LYS A 3 34.69 32.97 19.69
N LEU A 4 35.06 32.43 18.52
CA LEU A 4 34.15 31.75 17.60
C LEU A 4 33.69 30.43 18.23
N ILE A 5 32.39 30.28 18.47
CA ILE A 5 31.75 29.04 18.80
C ILE A 5 31.30 28.40 17.47
N PRO A 6 31.77 27.20 17.09
CA PRO A 6 31.26 26.53 15.91
C PRO A 6 29.86 25.97 16.21
N VAL A 7 28.85 26.50 15.53
CA VAL A 7 27.51 25.93 15.48
C VAL A 7 27.60 24.62 14.68
N PHE A 8 27.63 23.50 15.38
CA PHE A 8 27.55 22.18 14.78
C PHE A 8 26.09 21.92 14.43
N LEU A 9 25.75 22.17 13.16
CA LEU A 9 24.45 21.91 12.59
C LEU A 9 24.28 20.37 12.48
N LEU A 10 23.62 19.76 13.45
CA LEU A 10 23.22 18.37 13.43
C LEU A 10 22.14 18.20 12.35
N LEU A 11 22.55 17.81 11.15
CA LEU A 11 21.67 17.24 10.14
C LEU A 11 21.16 15.90 10.66
N LEU A 12 19.99 15.90 11.28
CA LEU A 12 19.23 14.69 11.53
C LEU A 12 18.77 14.15 10.18
N ALA A 13 19.65 13.36 9.55
CA ALA A 13 19.25 12.47 8.47
C ALA A 13 18.26 11.48 9.07
N SER A 14 16.96 11.75 8.90
CA SER A 14 15.90 10.79 9.13
C SER A 14 16.09 9.65 8.12
N CYS A 15 16.90 8.66 8.46
CA CYS A 15 16.91 7.36 7.80
C CYS A 15 15.56 6.71 8.09
N SER A 16 14.55 7.05 7.31
CA SER A 16 13.38 6.22 7.15
C SER A 16 13.81 4.95 6.41
N ALA A 17 14.33 3.98 7.15
CA ALA A 17 14.52 2.62 6.68
C ALA A 17 13.12 1.99 6.56
N GLY A 18 12.33 2.47 5.62
CA GLY A 18 10.99 2.01 5.40
C GLY A 18 10.84 1.52 3.97
N ASN A 19 10.50 0.26 3.81
CA ASN A 19 10.08 -0.33 2.54
C ASN A 19 8.75 0.26 2.03
N LEU A 20 8.32 1.38 2.60
CA LEU A 20 7.11 2.12 2.25
C LEU A 20 7.46 3.59 1.98
N GLU A 21 7.33 4.00 0.74
CA GLU A 21 7.46 5.39 0.31
C GLU A 21 6.08 5.95 -0.01
N SER A 22 5.72 7.10 0.57
CA SER A 22 4.47 7.77 0.24
C SER A 22 4.72 9.20 -0.23
N ARG A 23 3.84 9.66 -1.13
CA ARG A 23 3.82 11.02 -1.66
C ARG A 23 2.38 11.53 -1.65
N HIS A 24 2.21 12.81 -1.43
CA HIS A 24 0.88 13.43 -1.44
C HIS A 24 0.93 14.84 -2.02
N SER A 25 -0.19 15.30 -2.53
CA SER A 25 -0.36 16.69 -2.95
C SER A 25 -0.35 17.62 -1.73
N SER A 26 0.14 18.83 -1.89
CA SER A 26 0.21 19.81 -0.80
C SER A 26 -1.17 20.24 -0.28
N ASP A 27 -2.22 20.02 -1.07
CA ASP A 27 -3.61 20.35 -0.75
C ASP A 27 -4.46 19.15 -0.32
N LEU A 28 -3.85 17.97 -0.11
CA LEU A 28 -4.56 16.75 0.34
C LEU A 28 -5.43 17.01 1.57
N GLU A 29 -4.88 17.70 2.55
CA GLU A 29 -5.56 18.01 3.81
C GLU A 29 -6.83 18.84 3.61
N SER A 30 -6.85 19.74 2.63
CA SER A 30 -8.00 20.59 2.32
C SER A 30 -9.11 19.89 1.53
N ARG A 31 -8.86 18.69 0.98
CA ARG A 31 -9.80 17.96 0.11
C ARG A 31 -10.99 17.34 0.84
N ARG A 32 -10.97 17.24 2.19
CA ARG A 32 -12.07 16.71 3.02
C ARG A 32 -12.58 15.35 2.58
N ILE A 33 -11.67 14.43 2.30
CA ILE A 33 -12.01 13.06 1.89
C ILE A 33 -12.64 12.32 3.06
N ARG A 34 -13.89 11.88 2.90
CA ARG A 34 -14.64 11.13 3.91
C ARG A 34 -15.17 9.80 3.38
N ARG A 35 -15.60 9.76 2.11
CA ARG A 35 -16.15 8.56 1.48
C ARG A 35 -15.20 8.05 0.41
N ILE A 36 -14.71 6.82 0.59
CA ILE A 36 -13.68 6.22 -0.27
C ILE A 36 -14.25 4.95 -0.92
N ALA A 37 -14.13 4.85 -2.24
CA ALA A 37 -14.35 3.63 -3.00
C ALA A 37 -13.01 2.93 -3.26
N VAL A 38 -12.97 1.61 -3.19
CA VAL A 38 -11.79 0.81 -3.57
C VAL A 38 -12.07 0.19 -4.93
N LEU A 39 -11.21 0.49 -5.93
CA LEU A 39 -11.37 -0.04 -7.28
C LEU A 39 -11.24 -1.57 -7.29
N PRO A 40 -12.20 -2.31 -7.88
CA PRO A 40 -12.10 -3.77 -8.01
C PRO A 40 -10.89 -4.19 -8.88
N PRO A 41 -10.28 -5.34 -8.59
CA PRO A 41 -9.09 -5.82 -9.32
C PRO A 41 -9.29 -5.99 -10.83
N ALA A 42 -10.45 -6.45 -11.24
CA ALA A 42 -10.81 -6.67 -12.65
C ALA A 42 -10.74 -5.39 -13.49
N ASP A 43 -10.99 -4.24 -12.86
CA ASP A 43 -11.01 -2.94 -13.49
C ASP A 43 -9.66 -2.21 -13.47
N SER A 44 -8.67 -2.82 -12.89
CA SER A 44 -7.32 -2.23 -12.73
C SER A 44 -6.50 -2.18 -14.05
N GLY A 45 -7.08 -2.65 -15.17
CA GLY A 45 -6.48 -2.61 -16.51
C GLY A 45 -5.44 -3.71 -16.78
N PRO A 46 -4.85 -3.74 -18.00
CA PRO A 46 -3.90 -4.78 -18.40
C PRO A 46 -2.68 -4.82 -17.49
N ARG A 47 -2.31 -6.02 -17.05
CA ARG A 47 -1.10 -6.21 -16.24
C ARG A 47 0.15 -6.25 -17.10
N PRO A 48 1.22 -5.55 -16.74
CA PRO A 48 2.53 -5.93 -17.22
C PRO A 48 2.78 -7.38 -16.78
N ARG A 49 3.06 -8.27 -17.70
CA ARG A 49 3.50 -9.62 -17.38
C ARG A 49 4.91 -9.52 -16.79
N ILE A 50 4.98 -9.39 -15.48
CA ILE A 50 6.26 -9.52 -14.78
C ILE A 50 6.57 -11.02 -14.80
N GLY A 51 7.65 -11.36 -15.53
CA GLY A 51 8.04 -12.74 -15.73
C GLY A 51 8.23 -13.47 -14.41
N THR A 52 7.43 -14.51 -14.20
CA THR A 52 7.76 -15.55 -13.23
C THR A 52 9.01 -16.23 -13.78
N PRO A 53 10.10 -16.37 -13.02
CA PRO A 53 11.26 -17.11 -13.49
C PRO A 53 10.85 -18.49 -13.97
N PRO A 54 11.42 -19.02 -15.07
CA PRO A 54 11.09 -20.36 -15.53
C PRO A 54 11.37 -21.37 -14.41
N GLY A 55 10.36 -22.18 -14.02
CA GLY A 55 10.51 -23.26 -13.05
C GLY A 55 9.96 -22.99 -11.63
N GLU A 56 9.48 -21.79 -11.32
CA GLU A 56 8.75 -21.58 -10.06
C GLU A 56 7.26 -21.92 -10.24
N PRO A 57 6.68 -22.73 -9.32
CA PRO A 57 5.24 -22.97 -9.31
C PRO A 57 4.52 -21.65 -9.12
N ARG A 58 3.67 -21.28 -10.06
CA ARG A 58 2.73 -20.18 -9.87
C ARG A 58 1.82 -20.59 -8.71
N PRO A 59 1.64 -19.74 -7.66
CA PRO A 59 0.65 -20.04 -6.64
C PRO A 59 -0.69 -20.28 -7.35
N PRO A 60 -1.38 -21.40 -7.09
CA PRO A 60 -2.63 -21.67 -7.76
C PRO A 60 -3.64 -20.57 -7.41
N ASP A 61 -4.24 -20.00 -8.42
CA ASP A 61 -5.58 -19.38 -8.47
C ASP A 61 -5.88 -18.11 -7.67
N ARG A 62 -4.93 -17.40 -7.09
CA ARG A 62 -5.23 -16.11 -6.47
C ARG A 62 -4.65 -14.96 -7.27
N ASP A 63 -5.53 -14.13 -7.79
CA ASP A 63 -5.14 -12.86 -8.37
C ASP A 63 -4.48 -11.99 -7.28
N PRO A 64 -3.20 -11.56 -7.44
CA PRO A 64 -2.54 -10.72 -6.45
C PRO A 64 -3.30 -9.43 -6.12
N ASP A 65 -4.01 -8.84 -7.08
CA ASP A 65 -4.81 -7.65 -6.85
C ASP A 65 -6.08 -7.96 -6.04
N GLU A 66 -6.66 -9.18 -6.14
CA GLU A 66 -7.74 -9.63 -5.25
C GLU A 66 -7.26 -9.80 -3.80
N ILE A 67 -6.03 -10.29 -3.62
CA ILE A 67 -5.41 -10.36 -2.29
C ILE A 67 -5.30 -8.95 -1.73
N LEU A 68 -4.80 -8.00 -2.52
CA LEU A 68 -4.64 -6.62 -2.10
C LEU A 68 -5.98 -5.96 -1.73
N ALA A 69 -7.01 -6.09 -2.57
CA ALA A 69 -8.34 -5.57 -2.31
C ALA A 69 -8.92 -6.13 -0.99
N ARG A 70 -8.81 -7.45 -0.78
CA ARG A 70 -9.26 -8.11 0.45
C ARG A 70 -8.55 -7.60 1.71
N LEU A 71 -7.29 -7.17 1.62
CA LEU A 71 -6.55 -6.59 2.73
C LEU A 71 -6.90 -5.11 2.94
N LEU A 72 -7.22 -4.37 1.87
CA LEU A 72 -7.55 -2.95 1.95
C LEU A 72 -8.86 -2.69 2.69
N TYR A 73 -9.93 -3.45 2.39
CA TYR A 73 -11.25 -3.21 3.00
C TYR A 73 -11.22 -3.23 4.54
N PRO A 74 -10.71 -4.27 5.22
CA PRO A 74 -10.65 -4.26 6.68
C PRO A 74 -9.69 -3.21 7.23
N ALA A 75 -8.58 -2.91 6.54
CA ALA A 75 -7.63 -1.91 6.99
C ALA A 75 -8.24 -0.50 6.96
N LEU A 76 -8.99 -0.16 5.92
CA LEU A 76 -9.69 1.11 5.78
C LEU A 76 -10.86 1.21 6.77
N SER A 77 -11.67 0.15 6.88
CA SER A 77 -12.86 0.13 7.74
C SER A 77 -12.53 0.17 9.23
N ALA A 78 -11.32 -0.19 9.62
CA ALA A 78 -10.85 -0.11 11.00
C ALA A 78 -10.54 1.33 11.46
N LEU A 79 -10.43 2.28 10.51
CA LEU A 79 -10.06 3.65 10.82
C LEU A 79 -11.31 4.53 10.99
N PRO A 80 -11.33 5.41 12.00
CA PRO A 80 -12.48 6.28 12.27
C PRO A 80 -12.61 7.37 11.19
N ASN A 81 -13.81 7.94 11.10
CA ASN A 81 -14.14 9.09 10.26
C ASN A 81 -14.15 8.84 8.75
N TRP A 82 -13.96 7.60 8.29
CA TRP A 82 -14.09 7.23 6.90
C TRP A 82 -15.32 6.36 6.66
N GLN A 83 -15.98 6.61 5.54
CA GLN A 83 -17.02 5.75 5.00
C GLN A 83 -16.45 4.99 3.80
N ILE A 84 -16.39 3.69 3.91
CA ILE A 84 -15.91 2.85 2.80
C ILE A 84 -17.11 2.34 2.04
N VAL A 85 -17.13 2.62 0.73
CA VAL A 85 -18.16 2.08 -0.17
C VAL A 85 -18.03 0.57 -0.22
N SER A 86 -19.15 -0.15 -0.14
CA SER A 86 -19.12 -1.61 -0.17
C SER A 86 -18.56 -2.14 -1.49
N GLU A 87 -17.84 -3.26 -1.44
CA GLU A 87 -17.27 -3.88 -2.65
C GLU A 87 -18.35 -4.21 -3.69
N SER A 88 -19.53 -4.66 -3.25
CA SER A 88 -20.66 -4.97 -4.14
C SER A 88 -21.16 -3.73 -4.88
N GLU A 89 -21.31 -2.60 -4.18
CA GLU A 89 -21.74 -1.33 -4.76
C GLU A 89 -20.75 -0.82 -5.81
N VAL A 90 -19.46 -0.88 -5.49
CA VAL A 90 -18.40 -0.46 -6.44
C VAL A 90 -18.36 -1.39 -7.65
N ARG A 91 -18.47 -2.70 -7.45
CA ARG A 91 -18.46 -3.70 -8.52
C ARG A 91 -19.67 -3.55 -9.45
N GLU A 92 -20.85 -3.29 -8.91
CA GLU A 92 -22.07 -3.04 -9.69
C GLU A 92 -21.94 -1.76 -10.52
N ALA A 93 -21.48 -0.67 -9.91
CA ALA A 93 -21.26 0.59 -10.60
C ALA A 93 -20.22 0.49 -11.71
N SER A 94 -19.16 -0.31 -11.51
CA SER A 94 -18.09 -0.45 -12.49
C SER A 94 -18.50 -1.18 -13.76
N GLN A 95 -19.49 -2.08 -13.70
CA GLN A 95 -19.96 -2.86 -14.87
C GLN A 95 -20.51 -1.97 -16.00
N GLY A 96 -21.03 -0.79 -15.69
CA GLY A 96 -21.58 0.16 -16.69
C GLY A 96 -20.55 1.18 -17.22
N ILE A 97 -19.31 1.16 -16.76
CA ILE A 97 -18.30 2.17 -17.05
C ILE A 97 -17.15 1.57 -17.86
N SER A 98 -17.05 1.92 -19.14
CA SER A 98 -16.07 1.38 -20.10
C SER A 98 -15.21 2.46 -20.77
N ASP A 99 -14.85 3.51 -20.04
CA ASP A 99 -14.03 4.58 -20.59
C ASP A 99 -12.60 4.11 -20.87
N ALA A 100 -12.03 4.56 -21.99
CA ALA A 100 -10.67 4.22 -22.38
C ALA A 100 -9.61 4.94 -21.50
N ASP A 101 -9.97 6.12 -20.99
CA ASP A 101 -9.13 6.90 -20.10
C ASP A 101 -9.36 6.53 -18.64
N GLU A 102 -8.27 6.14 -17.94
CA GLU A 102 -8.31 5.71 -16.54
C GLU A 102 -8.87 6.83 -15.63
N ALA A 103 -8.43 8.07 -15.80
CA ALA A 103 -8.84 9.17 -14.93
C ALA A 103 -10.35 9.45 -15.07
N THR A 104 -10.87 9.44 -16.29
CA THR A 104 -12.30 9.60 -16.57
C THR A 104 -13.11 8.44 -16.00
N ARG A 105 -12.63 7.21 -16.16
CA ARG A 105 -13.28 6.01 -15.62
C ARG A 105 -13.35 6.06 -14.09
N LEU A 106 -12.25 6.40 -13.41
CA LEU A 106 -12.22 6.50 -11.95
C LEU A 106 -13.13 7.61 -11.43
N ARG A 107 -13.17 8.76 -12.12
CA ARG A 107 -14.08 9.84 -11.77
C ARG A 107 -15.54 9.41 -11.88
N ARG A 108 -15.95 8.81 -13.01
CA ARG A 108 -17.33 8.34 -13.22
C ARG A 108 -17.71 7.26 -12.19
N LEU A 109 -16.81 6.35 -11.88
CA LEU A 109 -17.03 5.36 -10.83
C LEU A 109 -17.26 6.03 -9.48
N GLY A 110 -16.39 6.97 -9.10
CA GLY A 110 -16.53 7.72 -7.85
C GLY A 110 -17.85 8.51 -7.78
N GLU A 111 -18.23 9.17 -8.87
CA GLU A 111 -19.51 9.89 -8.99
C GLU A 111 -20.72 8.95 -8.84
N ALA A 112 -20.68 7.76 -9.48
CA ALA A 112 -21.77 6.78 -9.43
C ALA A 112 -22.00 6.22 -8.02
N VAL A 113 -20.97 6.10 -7.21
CA VAL A 113 -21.06 5.61 -5.83
C VAL A 113 -20.94 6.73 -4.77
N TYR A 114 -21.04 7.99 -5.20
CA TYR A 114 -20.94 9.16 -4.33
C TYR A 114 -19.68 9.19 -3.46
N ALA A 115 -18.56 8.69 -3.98
CA ALA A 115 -17.27 8.74 -3.28
C ALA A 115 -16.58 10.09 -3.47
N ASP A 116 -15.83 10.54 -2.46
CA ASP A 116 -14.95 11.71 -2.59
C ASP A 116 -13.65 11.35 -3.32
N ALA A 117 -13.19 10.10 -3.13
CA ALA A 117 -11.98 9.59 -3.76
C ALA A 117 -12.10 8.10 -4.07
N VAL A 118 -11.32 7.65 -5.07
CA VAL A 118 -11.17 6.24 -5.44
C VAL A 118 -9.76 5.78 -5.11
N LEU A 119 -9.65 4.73 -4.30
CA LEU A 119 -8.38 4.07 -4.00
C LEU A 119 -8.12 2.96 -5.02
N VAL A 120 -7.02 3.09 -5.73
CA VAL A 120 -6.55 2.10 -6.71
C VAL A 120 -5.37 1.36 -6.12
N GLY A 121 -5.46 0.05 -6.04
CA GLY A 121 -4.37 -0.82 -5.59
C GLY A 121 -3.87 -1.70 -6.73
N ARG A 122 -2.56 -1.88 -6.83
CA ARG A 122 -1.94 -2.81 -7.78
C ARG A 122 -0.77 -3.53 -7.11
N MET A 123 -0.82 -4.85 -7.12
CA MET A 123 0.26 -5.69 -6.63
C MET A 123 1.18 -6.10 -7.79
N SER A 124 2.45 -5.72 -7.71
CA SER A 124 3.45 -6.01 -8.73
C SER A 124 4.27 -7.26 -8.40
N ARG A 125 4.41 -7.60 -7.12
CA ARG A 125 5.12 -8.81 -6.70
C ARG A 125 4.41 -9.43 -5.50
N TYR A 126 4.16 -10.73 -5.57
CA TYR A 126 3.66 -11.53 -4.47
C TYR A 126 4.32 -12.89 -4.55
N ARG A 127 5.30 -13.14 -3.70
CA ARG A 127 6.05 -14.39 -3.63
C ARG A 127 5.99 -14.93 -2.23
N GLU A 128 5.51 -16.16 -2.10
CA GLU A 128 5.50 -16.83 -0.81
C GLU A 128 6.91 -17.31 -0.43
N ARG A 129 7.19 -17.41 0.86
CA ARG A 129 8.40 -18.03 1.36
C ARG A 129 8.44 -19.52 0.97
N VAL A 130 9.63 -20.03 0.81
CA VAL A 130 9.88 -21.47 0.63
C VAL A 130 10.52 -22.00 1.92
N GLY A 131 9.89 -22.97 2.58
CA GLY A 131 10.26 -23.47 3.89
C GLY A 131 9.26 -23.08 4.98
N ASP A 132 9.61 -23.34 6.22
CA ASP A 132 8.76 -23.04 7.37
C ASP A 132 9.04 -21.67 7.99
N GLU A 133 8.31 -21.36 9.07
CA GLU A 133 8.45 -20.07 9.75
C GLU A 133 9.77 -19.92 10.54
N TRP A 134 10.49 -21.00 10.75
CA TRP A 134 11.76 -21.03 11.50
C TRP A 134 12.98 -21.25 10.61
N GLY A 135 12.77 -21.68 9.35
CA GLY A 135 13.84 -22.00 8.41
C GLY A 135 13.45 -21.82 6.95
N ALA A 136 13.36 -20.57 6.48
CA ALA A 136 13.06 -20.31 5.09
C ALA A 136 14.30 -20.47 4.20
N LYS A 137 14.17 -21.25 3.11
CA LYS A 137 15.15 -21.34 2.02
C LYS A 137 15.09 -20.10 1.13
N SER A 138 13.91 -19.55 0.96
CA SER A 138 13.67 -18.32 0.22
C SER A 138 12.64 -17.47 0.96
N PRO A 139 12.92 -16.18 1.18
CA PRO A 139 12.02 -15.29 1.91
C PRO A 139 10.77 -14.92 1.11
N ALA A 140 9.71 -14.55 1.83
CA ALA A 140 8.56 -13.89 1.22
C ALA A 140 8.96 -12.52 0.66
N SER A 141 8.30 -12.15 -0.42
CA SER A 141 8.57 -10.88 -1.11
C SER A 141 7.28 -10.30 -1.67
N VAL A 142 6.98 -9.05 -1.31
CA VAL A 142 5.75 -8.35 -1.71
C VAL A 142 6.09 -6.95 -2.20
N SER A 143 5.45 -6.55 -3.29
CA SER A 143 5.50 -5.17 -3.78
C SER A 143 4.14 -4.76 -4.31
N PHE A 144 3.66 -3.59 -3.89
CA PHE A 144 2.41 -3.01 -4.39
C PHE A 144 2.46 -1.49 -4.40
N VAL A 145 1.59 -0.91 -5.21
CA VAL A 145 1.36 0.53 -5.28
C VAL A 145 -0.10 0.82 -4.95
N LEU A 146 -0.33 1.82 -4.11
CA LEU A 146 -1.65 2.39 -3.84
C LEU A 146 -1.69 3.81 -4.38
N ARG A 147 -2.82 4.22 -4.97
CA ARG A 147 -3.07 5.59 -5.44
C ARG A 147 -4.46 6.01 -5.00
N LEU A 148 -4.57 7.17 -4.37
CA LEU A 148 -5.85 7.80 -4.05
C LEU A 148 -6.13 8.91 -5.07
N VAL A 149 -7.21 8.78 -5.80
CA VAL A 149 -7.63 9.70 -6.88
C VAL A 149 -8.82 10.51 -6.42
N ASP A 150 -8.73 11.83 -6.46
CA ASP A 150 -9.84 12.74 -6.17
C ASP A 150 -10.90 12.65 -7.28
N VAL A 151 -12.15 12.40 -6.92
CA VAL A 151 -13.24 12.21 -7.90
C VAL A 151 -13.57 13.51 -8.62
N ARG A 152 -13.48 14.67 -7.98
CA ARG A 152 -13.85 15.96 -8.56
C ARG A 152 -12.88 16.42 -9.63
N ARG A 153 -11.58 16.19 -9.43
CA ARG A 153 -10.52 16.67 -10.32
C ARG A 153 -9.90 15.56 -11.17
N GLY A 154 -9.99 14.30 -10.74
CA GLY A 154 -9.37 13.16 -11.42
C GLY A 154 -7.86 13.09 -11.21
N ASP A 155 -7.29 13.88 -10.29
CA ASP A 155 -5.86 13.88 -9.98
C ASP A 155 -5.50 12.91 -8.85
N VAL A 156 -4.28 12.38 -8.89
CA VAL A 156 -3.73 11.53 -7.81
C VAL A 156 -3.31 12.46 -6.66
N ILE A 157 -4.01 12.37 -5.53
CA ILE A 157 -3.76 13.21 -4.36
C ILE A 157 -2.85 12.54 -3.31
N TRP A 158 -2.71 11.23 -3.39
CA TRP A 158 -1.78 10.47 -2.57
C TRP A 158 -1.38 9.18 -3.29
N SER A 159 -0.15 8.76 -3.07
CA SER A 159 0.34 7.47 -3.51
C SER A 159 1.29 6.87 -2.49
N ALA A 160 1.31 5.54 -2.41
CA ALA A 160 2.28 4.79 -1.62
C ALA A 160 2.84 3.63 -2.44
N ASN A 161 4.14 3.44 -2.36
CA ASN A 161 4.85 2.31 -2.92
C ASN A 161 5.43 1.49 -1.77
N PHE A 162 5.01 0.25 -1.68
CA PHE A 162 5.55 -0.72 -0.74
C PHE A 162 6.36 -1.77 -1.50
N ASP A 163 7.58 -1.96 -1.09
CA ASP A 163 8.47 -2.98 -1.66
C ASP A 163 9.29 -3.62 -0.55
N GLU A 164 8.97 -4.85 -0.21
CA GLU A 164 9.66 -5.59 0.85
C GLU A 164 9.96 -7.03 0.45
N THR A 165 11.21 -7.41 0.65
CA THR A 165 11.65 -8.79 0.72
C THR A 165 12.21 -9.01 2.10
N GLN A 166 11.67 -9.96 2.84
CA GLN A 166 12.12 -10.23 4.19
C GLN A 166 13.59 -10.65 4.15
N LYS A 167 14.46 -9.95 4.89
CA LYS A 167 15.88 -10.26 4.96
C LYS A 167 16.13 -11.38 5.96
N SER A 168 17.09 -12.25 5.63
CA SER A 168 17.56 -13.27 6.59
C SER A 168 18.25 -12.61 7.78
N LEU A 169 18.23 -13.27 8.95
CA LEU A 169 18.93 -12.80 10.15
C LEU A 169 20.43 -12.62 9.94
N SER A 170 21.04 -13.46 9.09
CA SER A 170 22.46 -13.37 8.78
C SER A 170 22.87 -12.05 8.11
N GLU A 171 21.91 -11.34 7.50
CA GLU A 171 22.15 -10.03 6.89
C GLU A 171 21.84 -8.85 7.82
N ASN A 172 21.18 -9.10 8.96
CA ASN A 172 20.73 -8.07 9.90
C ASN A 172 21.40 -8.19 11.28
N ILE A 173 22.73 -8.26 11.33
CA ILE A 173 23.51 -8.37 12.56
C ILE A 173 23.21 -7.21 13.55
N PHE A 174 22.75 -6.06 13.05
CA PHE A 174 22.43 -4.90 13.90
C PHE A 174 21.04 -4.98 14.59
N VAL A 175 20.19 -5.93 14.23
CA VAL A 175 18.86 -6.10 14.86
C VAL A 175 18.89 -7.06 16.04
N ILE A 176 20.01 -7.76 16.27
CA ILE A 176 20.16 -8.76 17.36
C ILE A 176 19.92 -8.15 18.75
N GLY A 177 20.18 -6.87 18.95
CA GLY A 177 19.96 -6.18 20.23
C GLY A 177 18.49 -5.88 20.60
N SER A 178 17.56 -5.97 19.64
CA SER A 178 16.13 -5.71 19.85
C SER A 178 15.27 -6.96 19.77
N ILE A 179 15.86 -8.10 19.46
CA ILE A 179 15.17 -9.38 19.40
C ILE A 179 15.08 -9.91 20.84
N GLY A 180 14.02 -9.47 21.55
CA GLY A 180 13.61 -10.18 22.75
C GLY A 180 13.34 -11.66 22.43
N GLU A 181 13.25 -12.51 23.44
CA GLU A 181 13.14 -13.99 23.46
C GLU A 181 12.21 -14.68 22.44
N ARG A 182 11.53 -13.92 21.56
CA ARG A 182 10.71 -14.39 20.43
C ARG A 182 11.59 -14.48 19.19
N GLY A 183 12.16 -15.63 18.91
CA GLY A 183 12.98 -15.90 17.71
C GLY A 183 12.47 -15.25 16.43
N VAL A 184 13.33 -14.93 15.47
CA VAL A 184 12.95 -14.30 14.21
C VAL A 184 12.12 -15.29 13.39
N ARG A 185 10.86 -14.97 13.30
CA ARG A 185 9.89 -15.72 12.53
C ARG A 185 9.85 -15.22 11.08
N TRP A 186 9.93 -16.13 10.13
CA TRP A 186 9.72 -15.82 8.73
C TRP A 186 8.24 -15.59 8.43
N LEU A 187 7.92 -14.38 7.97
CA LEU A 187 6.55 -14.03 7.60
C LEU A 187 6.13 -14.75 6.31
N SER A 188 4.83 -15.02 6.16
CA SER A 188 4.24 -15.36 4.88
C SER A 188 4.07 -14.12 4.00
N ALA A 189 3.85 -14.29 2.71
CA ALA A 189 3.54 -13.17 1.82
C ALA A 189 2.25 -12.45 2.23
N ASP A 190 1.23 -13.19 2.71
CA ASP A 190 -0.01 -12.59 3.25
C ASP A 190 0.26 -11.71 4.46
N GLN A 191 1.10 -12.15 5.39
CA GLN A 191 1.48 -11.37 6.58
C GLN A 191 2.23 -10.09 6.18
N LEU A 192 3.19 -10.23 5.27
CA LEU A 192 3.99 -9.10 4.77
C LEU A 192 3.12 -8.08 4.02
N ALA A 193 2.20 -8.54 3.17
CA ALA A 193 1.25 -7.69 2.47
C ALA A 193 0.31 -6.97 3.44
N ASN A 194 -0.22 -7.68 4.45
CA ASN A 194 -1.11 -7.10 5.46
C ASN A 194 -0.41 -6.00 6.27
N ASP A 195 0.84 -6.22 6.67
CA ASP A 195 1.61 -5.21 7.39
C ASP A 195 1.89 -3.98 6.52
N GLY A 196 2.25 -4.19 5.25
CA GLY A 196 2.44 -3.11 4.28
C GLY A 196 1.17 -2.29 4.07
N VAL A 197 0.02 -2.94 3.90
CA VAL A 197 -1.29 -2.29 3.73
C VAL A 197 -1.67 -1.49 4.97
N LYS A 198 -1.55 -2.06 6.18
CA LYS A 198 -1.85 -1.36 7.42
C LYS A 198 -0.98 -0.10 7.60
N ARG A 199 0.31 -0.22 7.29
CA ARG A 199 1.24 0.93 7.35
C ARG A 199 0.86 2.02 6.35
N ALA A 200 0.59 1.65 5.08
CA ALA A 200 0.22 2.60 4.04
C ALA A 200 -1.10 3.32 4.35
N VAL A 201 -2.13 2.56 4.72
CA VAL A 201 -3.45 3.11 5.08
C VAL A 201 -3.38 3.95 6.35
N GLY A 202 -2.59 3.52 7.35
CA GLY A 202 -2.35 4.30 8.57
C GLY A 202 -1.67 5.64 8.31
N GLN A 203 -0.67 5.69 7.41
CA GLN A 203 -0.03 6.94 6.99
C GLN A 203 -1.02 7.88 6.29
N LEU A 204 -1.82 7.34 5.35
CA LEU A 204 -2.85 8.12 4.66
C LEU A 204 -3.86 8.72 5.66
N HIS A 205 -4.33 7.90 6.61
CA HIS A 205 -5.27 8.36 7.64
C HIS A 205 -4.68 9.49 8.49
N GLN A 206 -3.42 9.37 8.91
CA GLN A 206 -2.76 10.43 9.69
C GLN A 206 -2.64 11.75 8.93
N LEU A 207 -2.42 11.70 7.59
CA LEU A 207 -2.37 12.90 6.76
C LEU A 207 -3.72 13.59 6.65
N ILE A 208 -4.81 12.81 6.51
CA ILE A 208 -6.17 13.36 6.37
C ILE A 208 -6.75 13.79 7.73
N ALA A 209 -6.48 13.04 8.81
CA ALA A 209 -7.04 13.31 10.14
C ALA A 209 -6.45 14.53 10.85
N ARG A 210 -5.31 15.07 10.38
CA ARG A 210 -4.69 16.27 10.99
C ARG A 210 -5.53 17.54 10.85
N VAL A 211 -6.58 17.52 10.04
CA VAL A 211 -7.38 18.70 9.66
C VAL A 211 -8.86 18.59 10.10
N SER A 212 -9.24 17.53 10.77
CA SER A 212 -10.64 17.30 11.21
C SER A 212 -10.89 17.81 12.60
#